data_8b8b1a44a925ab80cfce1a1aa768400c
#
_entry.id   8b8b1a44a925ab80cfce1a1aa768400c
#
_cell.length_a   1.000
_cell.length_b   1.000
_cell.length_c   1.000
_cell.angle_alpha   90.00
_cell.angle_beta   90.00
_cell.angle_gamma   90.00
#
_symmetry.space_group_name_H-M   'P 1'
#
loop_
_entity.id
_entity.type
_entity.pdbx_description
1 polymer ?
#
loop_
_entity_poly.entity_id
_entity_poly.type
_entity_poly.pdbx_seq_one_letter_code
_entity_poly.pdbx_strand_id
1 'polypeptide(L)'
;MKKYIYQLLCSLFIGATMVACTEDYMETDKGHDTLTLSVNQQELVLNEKNHSQEALTLSWTTGTNYGSGNRISYTLELAKAGTDFANAYSVDLGTGTYQWTKKVEELNQFLHTQFGIGYDVKAELEARITAVVAGMEDQKQIAMTAFTVTTYQPVTTTLYLIGDAAPSGWSADNATAMERTDNGQFTWTGKLNTGSFKFITTLGEFLPSYNRDATAEEGLKLTYRTSGDQPDEQFTISKEATYIVKANLLDLTLTLTETEDIGWRYEEFFIVGSFTGNNGWGFEALSKDAVQMDLFHYGAVIPWKADGEFKFASVTDFGQADAFFHPTVANAPYTSTSVVLGGDDNKWQMKEAECGKPYKVWFYTGKGKEKMLMRPFTPYEGLYLVGEATPNGWDLGNATPMTKSADSPYIFTWSGTLKTGEMKISCDKQSDWNGDWFMADKSNKAPTGEVETALFVAKSDAELSSMYPDADLGSLDNKWNIQEAGSYRITIDQLKETISIVKQ
;
A
#
# COMPACT_ATOMS: atom_id res chain seq x y z
N MET A 1 -13.00 -42.83 30.63
CA MET A 1 -12.37 -41.53 30.70
C MET A 1 -12.66 -40.60 29.48
N LYS A 2 -12.76 -41.06 28.24
CA LYS A 2 -13.06 -40.22 27.09
C LYS A 2 -14.49 -39.63 27.02
N LYS A 3 -15.47 -40.21 27.70
CA LYS A 3 -16.88 -39.76 27.67
C LYS A 3 -17.15 -38.55 28.57
N TYR A 4 -16.34 -38.32 29.58
CA TYR A 4 -16.49 -37.16 30.50
C TYR A 4 -15.77 -35.90 30.03
N ILE A 5 -14.79 -36.05 29.13
CA ILE A 5 -14.07 -34.90 28.52
C ILE A 5 -14.95 -34.17 27.53
N TYR A 6 -15.79 -34.89 26.77
CA TYR A 6 -16.73 -34.26 25.83
C TYR A 6 -17.88 -33.55 26.52
N GLN A 7 -18.33 -34.04 27.68
CA GLN A 7 -19.35 -33.34 28.44
C GLN A 7 -18.82 -32.08 29.14
N LEU A 8 -17.55 -32.04 29.53
CA LEU A 8 -16.91 -30.85 30.08
C LEU A 8 -16.62 -29.78 29.01
N LEU A 9 -16.26 -30.17 27.77
CA LEU A 9 -16.05 -29.27 26.65
C LEU A 9 -17.37 -28.69 26.12
N CYS A 10 -18.47 -29.47 26.09
CA CYS A 10 -19.80 -28.96 25.74
C CYS A 10 -20.38 -28.01 26.79
N SER A 11 -20.09 -28.20 28.06
CA SER A 11 -20.56 -27.28 29.12
C SER A 11 -19.75 -25.98 29.19
N LEU A 12 -18.48 -25.96 28.72
CA LEU A 12 -17.70 -24.73 28.57
C LEU A 12 -18.15 -23.90 27.34
N PHE A 13 -18.61 -24.55 26.25
CA PHE A 13 -19.08 -23.85 25.05
C PHE A 13 -20.48 -23.26 25.21
N ILE A 14 -21.33 -23.84 26.08
CA ILE A 14 -22.67 -23.29 26.37
C ILE A 14 -22.59 -22.09 27.33
N GLY A 15 -21.53 -21.99 28.14
CA GLY A 15 -21.31 -20.85 29.04
C GLY A 15 -20.79 -19.57 28.30
N ALA A 16 -20.19 -19.71 27.13
CA ALA A 16 -19.65 -18.58 26.37
C ALA A 16 -20.65 -17.90 25.42
N THR A 17 -21.79 -18.55 25.15
CA THR A 17 -22.83 -17.98 24.26
C THR A 17 -23.92 -17.21 24.98
N MET A 18 -23.91 -17.15 26.32
CA MET A 18 -24.92 -16.42 27.11
C MET A 18 -24.46 -15.02 27.57
N VAL A 19 -23.24 -14.60 27.19
CA VAL A 19 -22.76 -13.23 27.49
C VAL A 19 -23.00 -12.26 26.32
N ALA A 20 -23.45 -12.75 25.16
CA ALA A 20 -23.69 -11.92 23.97
C ALA A 20 -25.08 -11.30 23.85
N CYS A 21 -25.95 -11.46 24.87
CA CYS A 21 -27.33 -10.93 24.82
C CYS A 21 -27.64 -9.86 25.88
N THR A 22 -26.63 -9.22 26.48
CA THR A 22 -26.85 -8.14 27.45
C THR A 22 -26.54 -6.75 26.95
N GLU A 23 -26.09 -6.60 25.69
CA GLU A 23 -25.79 -5.27 25.12
C GLU A 23 -27.00 -4.54 24.56
N ASP A 24 -28.08 -5.22 24.23
CA ASP A 24 -29.30 -4.58 23.68
C ASP A 24 -30.20 -3.89 24.71
N TYR A 25 -29.93 -4.06 25.99
CA TYR A 25 -30.76 -3.44 27.06
C TYR A 25 -30.23 -2.10 27.58
N MET A 26 -29.01 -1.70 27.17
CA MET A 26 -28.41 -0.43 27.60
C MET A 26 -28.77 0.78 26.73
N GLU A 27 -29.46 0.58 25.61
CA GLU A 27 -29.82 1.69 24.71
C GLU A 27 -31.08 2.49 25.14
N THR A 28 -31.90 1.94 26.04
CA THR A 28 -33.16 2.60 26.43
C THR A 28 -33.03 3.62 27.56
N ASP A 29 -31.86 3.76 28.17
CA ASP A 29 -31.67 4.69 29.33
C ASP A 29 -30.66 5.84 29.00
N LYS A 30 -30.42 6.10 27.74
CA LYS A 30 -29.53 7.20 27.31
C LYS A 30 -30.20 8.56 27.51
N GLY A 31 -29.47 9.50 28.12
CA GLY A 31 -29.96 10.87 28.36
C GLY A 31 -30.42 11.16 29.78
N HIS A 32 -30.08 10.30 30.74
CA HIS A 32 -30.35 10.52 32.18
C HIS A 32 -29.07 10.75 33.00
N ASP A 33 -27.88 10.61 32.37
CA ASP A 33 -26.61 10.74 33.08
C ASP A 33 -26.20 12.21 33.23
N THR A 34 -25.39 12.50 34.25
CA THR A 34 -24.64 13.73 34.30
C THR A 34 -23.54 13.68 33.24
N LEU A 35 -23.40 14.73 32.44
CA LEU A 35 -22.31 14.80 31.45
C LEU A 35 -20.95 14.80 32.16
N THR A 36 -20.10 13.85 31.80
CA THR A 36 -18.70 13.76 32.24
C THR A 36 -17.81 13.58 31.02
N LEU A 37 -16.57 14.04 31.10
CA LEU A 37 -15.54 13.81 30.10
C LEU A 37 -14.32 13.19 30.78
N SER A 38 -13.84 12.10 30.23
CA SER A 38 -12.66 11.38 30.73
C SER A 38 -11.65 11.18 29.62
N VAL A 39 -10.39 11.10 30.00
CA VAL A 39 -9.28 10.72 29.14
C VAL A 39 -8.75 9.35 29.57
N ASN A 40 -8.33 8.53 28.64
CA ASN A 40 -7.80 7.19 28.92
C ASN A 40 -6.54 7.22 29.82
N GLN A 41 -5.70 8.25 29.67
CA GLN A 41 -4.48 8.45 30.48
C GLN A 41 -4.25 9.95 30.70
N GLN A 42 -3.88 10.33 31.94
CA GLN A 42 -3.59 11.72 32.28
C GLN A 42 -2.22 12.19 31.78
N GLU A 43 -1.31 11.28 31.52
CA GLU A 43 0.02 11.54 30.96
C GLU A 43 0.29 10.56 29.84
N LEU A 44 0.39 11.08 28.62
CA LEU A 44 0.67 10.35 27.41
C LEU A 44 2.11 10.64 26.98
N VAL A 45 2.91 9.62 26.77
CA VAL A 45 4.24 9.73 26.15
C VAL A 45 4.20 9.00 24.82
N LEU A 46 4.15 9.76 23.73
CA LEU A 46 4.08 9.20 22.39
C LEU A 46 5.43 8.61 22.01
N ASN A 47 5.38 7.48 21.28
CA ASN A 47 6.58 6.81 20.79
C ASN A 47 6.29 6.26 19.39
N GLU A 48 7.13 6.60 18.43
CA GLU A 48 6.95 6.18 17.03
C GLU A 48 6.90 4.66 16.84
N LYS A 49 7.55 3.89 17.72
CA LYS A 49 7.47 2.41 17.71
C LYS A 49 6.03 1.90 17.84
N ASN A 50 5.15 2.69 18.43
CA ASN A 50 3.74 2.36 18.65
C ASN A 50 2.82 3.17 17.73
N HIS A 51 3.32 3.68 16.61
CA HIS A 51 2.65 4.66 15.72
C HIS A 51 1.20 4.29 15.38
N SER A 52 0.90 3.02 15.16
CA SER A 52 -0.43 2.51 14.76
C SER A 52 -1.36 2.22 15.95
N GLN A 53 -0.88 2.27 17.19
CA GLN A 53 -1.68 2.01 18.38
C GLN A 53 -2.50 3.23 18.78
N GLU A 54 -3.65 2.99 19.43
CA GLU A 54 -4.44 4.07 20.03
C GLU A 54 -3.66 4.74 21.16
N ALA A 55 -3.55 6.07 21.10
CA ALA A 55 -2.87 6.88 22.10
C ALA A 55 -3.86 7.63 22.99
N LEU A 56 -4.66 8.48 22.39
CA LEU A 56 -5.63 9.33 23.09
C LEU A 56 -7.03 8.82 22.82
N THR A 57 -7.77 8.54 23.88
CA THR A 57 -9.21 8.34 23.83
C THR A 57 -9.88 9.26 24.84
N LEU A 58 -10.71 10.15 24.33
CA LEU A 58 -11.64 10.96 25.11
C LEU A 58 -13.00 10.30 25.07
N SER A 59 -13.59 10.05 26.24
CA SER A 59 -14.90 9.39 26.36
C SER A 59 -15.82 10.22 27.27
N TRP A 60 -17.10 10.24 26.95
CA TRP A 60 -18.09 11.01 27.72
C TRP A 60 -19.39 10.24 27.90
N THR A 61 -20.09 10.58 28.97
CA THR A 61 -21.44 10.11 29.25
C THR A 61 -22.46 10.88 28.40
N THR A 62 -23.68 10.38 28.30
CA THR A 62 -24.68 11.00 27.43
C THR A 62 -25.08 12.42 27.84
N GLY A 63 -24.94 12.77 29.12
CA GLY A 63 -25.60 13.95 29.66
C GLY A 63 -27.13 13.73 29.82
N THR A 64 -27.84 14.75 30.27
CA THR A 64 -29.29 14.66 30.47
C THR A 64 -30.06 15.30 29.29
N ASN A 65 -31.13 14.67 28.86
CA ASN A 65 -32.09 15.25 27.92
C ASN A 65 -33.25 15.97 28.66
N TYR A 66 -33.15 16.16 29.98
CA TYR A 66 -34.14 16.80 30.85
C TYR A 66 -35.54 16.14 30.81
N GLY A 67 -35.57 14.85 30.48
CA GLY A 67 -36.83 14.12 30.32
C GLY A 67 -37.62 14.44 29.03
N SER A 68 -37.03 15.19 28.11
CA SER A 68 -37.69 15.59 26.87
C SER A 68 -37.84 14.45 25.85
N GLY A 69 -37.00 13.41 25.96
CA GLY A 69 -36.87 12.35 24.97
C GLY A 69 -36.17 12.80 23.67
N ASN A 70 -35.70 14.05 23.61
CA ASN A 70 -35.02 14.59 22.42
C ASN A 70 -33.57 14.12 22.33
N ARG A 71 -33.04 14.14 21.10
CA ARG A 71 -31.65 13.75 20.81
C ARG A 71 -30.67 14.76 21.39
N ILE A 72 -29.51 14.27 21.83
CA ILE A 72 -28.38 15.07 22.31
C ILE A 72 -27.30 15.04 21.24
N SER A 73 -26.82 16.20 20.83
CA SER A 73 -25.65 16.35 19.96
C SER A 73 -24.43 16.80 20.75
N TYR A 74 -23.25 16.45 20.26
CA TYR A 74 -21.99 16.67 20.96
C TYR A 74 -21.02 17.45 20.08
N THR A 75 -20.35 18.43 20.68
CA THR A 75 -19.20 19.14 20.08
C THR A 75 -18.00 18.95 21.01
N LEU A 76 -16.93 18.41 20.49
CA LEU A 76 -15.65 18.27 21.20
C LEU A 76 -14.71 19.42 20.80
N GLU A 77 -14.10 20.02 21.80
CA GLU A 77 -13.07 21.02 21.60
C GLU A 77 -11.79 20.59 22.33
N LEU A 78 -10.64 20.80 21.69
CA LEU A 78 -9.31 20.55 22.25
C LEU A 78 -8.48 21.81 22.14
N ALA A 79 -7.75 22.19 23.20
CA ALA A 79 -6.93 23.38 23.25
C ALA A 79 -5.65 23.16 24.07
N LYS A 80 -4.67 24.05 23.92
CA LYS A 80 -3.57 24.14 24.89
C LYS A 80 -4.12 24.63 26.22
N ALA A 81 -3.63 24.06 27.31
CA ALA A 81 -4.05 24.45 28.65
C ALA A 81 -3.79 25.95 28.91
N GLY A 82 -4.71 26.55 29.64
CA GLY A 82 -4.62 27.96 30.02
C GLY A 82 -4.92 28.97 28.91
N THR A 83 -5.45 28.53 27.76
CA THR A 83 -5.84 29.42 26.65
C THR A 83 -7.31 29.79 26.67
N ASP A 84 -8.08 29.26 27.61
CA ASP A 84 -9.55 29.40 27.70
C ASP A 84 -10.25 29.03 26.40
N PHE A 85 -9.74 27.99 25.75
CA PHE A 85 -10.17 27.47 24.44
C PHE A 85 -10.06 28.49 23.29
N ALA A 86 -9.23 29.53 23.43
CA ALA A 86 -8.88 30.38 22.31
C ALA A 86 -8.11 29.55 21.26
N ASN A 87 -8.55 29.60 19.99
CA ASN A 87 -8.03 28.79 18.88
C ASN A 87 -8.12 27.27 19.11
N ALA A 88 -9.14 26.80 19.80
CA ALA A 88 -9.37 25.39 19.98
C ALA A 88 -9.63 24.70 18.64
N TYR A 89 -9.16 23.46 18.52
CA TYR A 89 -9.70 22.54 17.51
C TYR A 89 -11.12 22.15 17.94
N SER A 90 -12.09 22.30 17.06
CA SER A 90 -13.49 21.98 17.34
C SER A 90 -14.01 21.00 16.29
N VAL A 91 -14.70 19.97 16.75
CA VAL A 91 -15.33 18.98 15.88
C VAL A 91 -16.77 18.70 16.36
N ASP A 92 -17.71 18.81 15.41
CA ASP A 92 -19.11 18.39 15.62
C ASP A 92 -19.17 16.87 15.42
N LEU A 93 -19.57 16.16 16.47
CA LEU A 93 -19.66 14.70 16.51
C LEU A 93 -21.11 14.20 16.31
N GLY A 94 -22.05 15.11 16.15
CA GLY A 94 -23.46 14.78 15.97
C GLY A 94 -24.06 14.05 17.16
N THR A 95 -24.89 13.05 16.91
CA THR A 95 -25.60 12.25 17.93
C THR A 95 -25.10 10.82 17.94
N GLY A 96 -25.14 10.16 19.13
CA GLY A 96 -24.80 8.73 19.25
C GLY A 96 -23.30 8.43 19.29
N THR A 97 -22.44 9.43 19.32
CA THR A 97 -20.99 9.29 19.49
C THR A 97 -20.61 9.63 20.92
N TYR A 98 -19.86 8.74 21.59
CA TYR A 98 -19.48 8.88 23.01
C TYR A 98 -18.00 8.76 23.26
N GLN A 99 -17.21 8.70 22.20
CA GLN A 99 -15.75 8.69 22.28
C GLN A 99 -15.12 9.32 21.02
N TRP A 100 -13.91 9.81 21.19
CA TRP A 100 -13.05 10.30 20.11
C TRP A 100 -11.63 9.81 20.37
N THR A 101 -11.04 9.17 19.37
CA THR A 101 -9.76 8.48 19.50
C THR A 101 -8.76 8.97 18.45
N LYS A 102 -7.49 9.00 18.82
CA LYS A 102 -6.36 9.24 17.92
C LYS A 102 -5.28 8.20 18.17
N LYS A 103 -4.69 7.69 17.10
CA LYS A 103 -3.49 6.86 17.14
C LYS A 103 -2.27 7.71 17.48
N VAL A 104 -1.17 7.03 17.86
CA VAL A 104 0.09 7.70 18.26
C VAL A 104 0.61 8.64 17.17
N GLU A 105 0.74 8.17 15.95
CA GLU A 105 1.22 8.99 14.81
C GLU A 105 0.26 10.15 14.51
N GLU A 106 -1.04 9.83 14.41
CA GLU A 106 -2.08 10.83 14.15
C GLU A 106 -2.09 11.93 15.21
N LEU A 107 -1.94 11.55 16.49
CA LEU A 107 -1.90 12.52 17.59
C LEU A 107 -0.63 13.38 17.52
N ASN A 108 0.52 12.76 17.30
CA ASN A 108 1.80 13.48 17.18
C ASN A 108 1.75 14.53 16.07
N GLN A 109 1.29 14.13 14.89
CA GLN A 109 1.15 15.04 13.75
C GLN A 109 0.06 16.10 13.99
N PHE A 110 -1.08 15.71 14.55
CA PHE A 110 -2.18 16.63 14.88
C PHE A 110 -1.71 17.74 15.83
N LEU A 111 -0.97 17.39 16.90
CA LEU A 111 -0.45 18.35 17.85
C LEU A 111 0.54 19.32 17.20
N HIS A 112 1.38 18.82 16.32
CA HIS A 112 2.33 19.64 15.58
C HIS A 112 1.62 20.59 14.61
N THR A 113 0.73 20.10 13.79
CA THR A 113 0.08 20.86 12.71
C THR A 113 -1.00 21.80 13.24
N GLN A 114 -1.84 21.33 14.17
CA GLN A 114 -2.98 22.11 14.68
C GLN A 114 -2.58 23.14 15.75
N PHE A 115 -1.64 22.77 16.60
CA PHE A 115 -1.27 23.62 17.74
C PHE A 115 0.14 24.16 17.67
N GLY A 116 0.95 23.82 16.66
CA GLY A 116 2.34 24.23 16.55
C GLY A 116 3.20 23.73 17.73
N ILE A 117 2.86 22.57 18.31
CA ILE A 117 3.66 21.96 19.37
C ILE A 117 4.90 21.34 18.72
N GLY A 118 6.08 21.68 19.21
CA GLY A 118 7.35 21.12 18.74
C GLY A 118 7.42 19.62 18.97
N TYR A 119 8.41 18.97 18.39
CA TYR A 119 8.73 17.57 18.69
C TYR A 119 9.55 17.47 19.98
N ASP A 120 9.48 16.32 20.66
CA ASP A 120 10.13 16.04 21.95
C ASP A 120 9.73 17.04 23.05
N VAL A 121 8.51 17.56 22.98
CA VAL A 121 7.98 18.56 23.90
C VAL A 121 6.82 18.01 24.69
N LYS A 122 6.85 18.20 26.00
CA LYS A 122 5.69 17.96 26.87
C LYS A 122 4.75 19.16 26.80
N ALA A 123 3.52 18.92 26.39
CA ALA A 123 2.47 19.94 26.30
C ALA A 123 1.30 19.59 27.22
N GLU A 124 0.69 20.61 27.81
CA GLU A 124 -0.54 20.50 28.60
C GLU A 124 -1.72 20.87 27.71
N LEU A 125 -2.74 20.01 27.71
CA LEU A 125 -3.95 20.13 26.89
C LEU A 125 -5.19 20.07 27.74
N GLU A 126 -6.24 20.75 27.29
CA GLU A 126 -7.57 20.74 27.85
C GLU A 126 -8.56 20.29 26.76
N ALA A 127 -9.46 19.41 27.15
CA ALA A 127 -10.58 19.01 26.31
C ALA A 127 -11.91 19.42 26.96
N ARG A 128 -12.85 19.85 26.12
CA ARG A 128 -14.20 20.23 26.50
C ARG A 128 -15.20 19.52 25.61
N ILE A 129 -16.17 18.86 26.21
CA ILE A 129 -17.34 18.34 25.50
C ILE A 129 -18.55 19.20 25.84
N THR A 130 -19.25 19.64 24.82
CA THR A 130 -20.53 20.38 24.95
C THR A 130 -21.64 19.48 24.41
N ALA A 131 -22.65 19.22 25.24
CA ALA A 131 -23.86 18.50 24.88
C ALA A 131 -25.04 19.45 24.77
N VAL A 132 -25.80 19.37 23.69
CA VAL A 132 -26.96 20.20 23.39
C VAL A 132 -28.16 19.31 23.07
N VAL A 133 -29.26 19.53 23.77
CA VAL A 133 -30.53 18.81 23.53
C VAL A 133 -31.30 19.54 22.44
N ALA A 134 -31.79 18.82 21.43
CA ALA A 134 -32.55 19.39 20.33
C ALA A 134 -33.82 20.13 20.86
N GLY A 135 -33.96 21.38 20.49
CA GLY A 135 -35.06 22.26 20.98
C GLY A 135 -34.78 22.90 22.34
N MET A 136 -33.57 22.74 22.90
CA MET A 136 -33.12 23.33 24.18
C MET A 136 -31.73 23.90 24.06
N GLU A 137 -31.43 24.60 22.97
CA GLU A 137 -30.07 25.06 22.58
C GLU A 137 -29.46 26.04 23.59
N ASP A 138 -30.29 26.69 24.41
CA ASP A 138 -29.85 27.60 25.48
C ASP A 138 -29.37 26.85 26.75
N GLN A 139 -29.69 25.53 26.87
CA GLN A 139 -29.30 24.72 28.01
C GLN A 139 -28.13 23.78 27.68
N LYS A 140 -26.96 24.38 27.46
CA LYS A 140 -25.76 23.61 27.17
C LYS A 140 -25.21 22.95 28.42
N GLN A 141 -24.88 21.68 28.32
CA GLN A 141 -24.12 20.96 29.34
C GLN A 141 -22.66 20.91 28.91
N ILE A 142 -21.73 21.13 29.82
CA ILE A 142 -20.30 21.19 29.54
C ILE A 142 -19.57 20.31 30.54
N ALA A 143 -18.66 19.47 30.06
CA ALA A 143 -17.68 18.78 30.88
C ALA A 143 -16.28 18.96 30.30
N MET A 144 -15.29 18.99 31.18
CA MET A 144 -13.90 19.27 30.81
C MET A 144 -12.97 18.24 31.47
N THR A 145 -11.83 18.00 30.81
CA THR A 145 -10.70 17.25 31.36
C THR A 145 -9.40 17.88 30.87
N ALA A 146 -8.33 17.69 31.65
CA ALA A 146 -6.98 18.12 31.26
C ALA A 146 -6.05 16.91 31.27
N PHE A 147 -5.03 16.92 30.45
CA PHE A 147 -4.01 15.86 30.34
C PHE A 147 -2.73 16.42 29.73
N THR A 148 -1.66 15.65 29.82
CA THR A 148 -0.39 16.02 29.21
C THR A 148 -0.01 15.03 28.10
N VAL A 149 0.65 15.54 27.05
CA VAL A 149 1.19 14.71 25.96
C VAL A 149 2.63 15.12 25.72
N THR A 150 3.52 14.14 25.69
CA THR A 150 4.90 14.32 25.21
C THR A 150 4.97 13.82 23.79
N THR A 151 5.33 14.70 22.86
CA THR A 151 5.49 14.38 21.43
C THR A 151 6.81 13.68 21.17
N TYR A 152 7.00 13.14 19.96
CA TYR A 152 8.28 12.58 19.50
C TYR A 152 8.71 13.21 18.17
N GLN A 153 10.02 13.27 17.91
CA GLN A 153 10.56 13.63 16.61
C GLN A 153 10.45 12.42 15.67
N PRO A 154 9.66 12.48 14.59
CA PRO A 154 9.61 11.39 13.62
C PRO A 154 10.97 11.16 12.97
N VAL A 155 11.31 9.88 12.74
CA VAL A 155 12.46 9.55 11.90
C VAL A 155 12.20 9.89 10.44
N THR A 156 13.26 9.90 9.64
CA THR A 156 13.15 10.18 8.20
C THR A 156 12.16 9.24 7.49
N THR A 157 11.48 9.77 6.48
CA THR A 157 10.61 8.99 5.60
C THR A 157 11.34 8.48 4.35
N THR A 158 12.60 8.85 4.16
CA THR A 158 13.45 8.46 3.03
C THR A 158 14.79 7.93 3.54
N LEU A 159 15.31 6.89 2.90
CA LEU A 159 16.62 6.32 3.21
C LEU A 159 17.29 5.86 1.91
N TYR A 160 18.56 6.15 1.76
CA TYR A 160 19.33 5.82 0.57
C TYR A 160 20.63 5.12 0.95
N LEU A 161 20.95 4.05 0.24
CA LEU A 161 22.19 3.30 0.37
C LEU A 161 23.29 3.99 -0.47
N ILE A 162 24.45 4.23 0.13
CA ILE A 162 25.60 4.89 -0.51
C ILE A 162 26.90 4.23 -0.05
N GLY A 163 27.86 4.11 -0.96
CA GLY A 163 29.18 3.49 -0.70
C GLY A 163 29.68 2.72 -1.89
N ASP A 164 30.95 2.36 -1.89
CA ASP A 164 31.55 1.57 -2.96
C ASP A 164 30.97 0.15 -3.08
N ALA A 165 30.34 -0.36 -2.02
CA ALA A 165 29.56 -1.59 -2.08
C ALA A 165 28.19 -1.39 -2.77
N ALA A 166 27.64 -0.18 -2.77
CA ALA A 166 26.32 0.12 -3.32
C ALA A 166 26.36 0.34 -4.84
N PRO A 167 25.25 0.10 -5.59
CA PRO A 167 25.22 0.27 -7.05
C PRO A 167 25.61 1.67 -7.54
N SER A 168 25.30 2.71 -6.78
CA SER A 168 25.58 4.12 -7.11
C SER A 168 26.91 4.64 -6.61
N GLY A 169 27.72 3.79 -5.95
CA GLY A 169 28.99 4.22 -5.36
C GLY A 169 28.79 5.33 -4.31
N TRP A 170 29.77 6.23 -4.18
CA TRP A 170 29.73 7.38 -3.24
C TRP A 170 29.04 8.63 -3.81
N SER A 171 28.15 8.48 -4.78
CA SER A 171 27.40 9.60 -5.35
C SER A 171 26.15 9.90 -4.50
N ALA A 172 26.18 10.96 -3.71
CA ALA A 172 25.03 11.36 -2.89
C ALA A 172 23.81 11.74 -3.73
N ASP A 173 24.01 12.37 -4.88
CA ASP A 173 22.94 12.77 -5.82
C ASP A 173 22.24 11.56 -6.47
N ASN A 174 22.94 10.44 -6.59
CA ASN A 174 22.44 9.22 -7.22
C ASN A 174 22.36 8.04 -6.25
N ALA A 175 22.32 8.30 -4.94
CA ALA A 175 22.29 7.24 -3.93
C ALA A 175 21.08 6.32 -4.15
N THR A 176 21.27 5.03 -3.89
CA THR A 176 20.28 3.99 -4.15
C THR A 176 19.14 4.08 -3.14
N ALA A 177 17.93 4.38 -3.61
CA ALA A 177 16.75 4.49 -2.75
C ALA A 177 16.38 3.14 -2.13
N MET A 178 16.03 3.14 -0.86
CA MET A 178 15.41 2.01 -0.17
C MET A 178 13.89 2.18 -0.15
N GLU A 179 13.16 1.08 -0.21
CA GLU A 179 11.72 1.06 -0.05
C GLU A 179 11.36 1.20 1.43
N ARG A 180 10.49 2.16 1.75
CA ARG A 180 9.90 2.28 3.08
C ARG A 180 8.76 1.29 3.23
N THR A 181 8.92 0.33 4.14
CA THR A 181 7.92 -0.72 4.41
C THR A 181 7.02 -0.39 5.60
N ASP A 182 7.50 0.45 6.52
CA ASP A 182 6.74 0.95 7.68
C ASP A 182 7.44 2.18 8.26
N ASN A 183 6.91 2.79 9.32
CA ASN A 183 7.57 3.88 10.02
C ASN A 183 8.95 3.45 10.52
N GLY A 184 9.97 4.18 10.06
CA GLY A 184 11.36 3.89 10.38
C GLY A 184 11.90 2.56 9.84
N GLN A 185 11.15 1.84 9.01
CA GLN A 185 11.58 0.56 8.44
C GLN A 185 11.77 0.67 6.93
N PHE A 186 12.94 0.21 6.47
CA PHE A 186 13.33 0.29 5.07
C PHE A 186 13.92 -1.04 4.61
N THR A 187 13.61 -1.41 3.37
CA THR A 187 14.12 -2.61 2.73
C THR A 187 14.69 -2.26 1.34
N TRP A 188 15.76 -2.91 0.99
CA TRP A 188 16.30 -2.90 -0.36
C TRP A 188 16.85 -4.29 -0.68
N THR A 189 16.71 -4.71 -1.92
CA THR A 189 17.25 -5.97 -2.40
C THR A 189 18.00 -5.75 -3.69
N GLY A 190 19.22 -6.28 -3.76
CA GLY A 190 20.04 -6.17 -4.94
C GLY A 190 21.48 -6.59 -4.71
N LYS A 191 22.28 -6.44 -5.74
CA LYS A 191 23.69 -6.79 -5.72
C LYS A 191 24.50 -5.76 -4.95
N LEU A 192 25.25 -6.20 -3.93
CA LEU A 192 26.30 -5.43 -3.28
C LEU A 192 27.67 -5.97 -3.71
N ASN A 193 28.57 -5.06 -4.06
CA ASN A 193 29.95 -5.37 -4.33
C ASN A 193 30.74 -5.50 -3.02
N THR A 194 31.94 -6.08 -3.10
CA THR A 194 32.89 -5.98 -1.99
C THR A 194 33.28 -4.52 -1.78
N GLY A 195 33.19 -4.04 -0.53
CA GLY A 195 33.45 -2.65 -0.19
C GLY A 195 32.69 -2.21 1.04
N SER A 196 32.46 -0.91 1.19
CA SER A 196 31.78 -0.31 2.32
C SER A 196 30.54 0.47 1.92
N PHE A 197 29.61 0.63 2.86
CA PHE A 197 28.40 1.43 2.66
C PHE A 197 27.88 2.01 3.97
N LYS A 198 27.04 3.02 3.85
CA LYS A 198 26.22 3.62 4.90
C LYS A 198 24.89 4.09 4.29
N PHE A 199 24.08 4.76 5.10
CA PHE A 199 22.82 5.32 4.62
C PHE A 199 22.80 6.84 4.79
N ILE A 200 22.22 7.53 3.81
CA ILE A 200 21.89 8.96 3.90
C ILE A 200 20.38 9.14 3.87
N THR A 201 19.89 10.23 4.46
CA THR A 201 18.46 10.51 4.57
C THR A 201 17.92 11.41 3.46
N THR A 202 18.80 12.13 2.77
CA THR A 202 18.44 13.11 1.74
C THR A 202 19.39 12.98 0.56
N LEU A 203 18.86 12.93 -0.67
CA LEU A 203 19.69 12.95 -1.88
C LEU A 203 20.50 14.23 -1.96
N GLY A 204 21.76 14.11 -2.40
CA GLY A 204 22.70 15.21 -2.51
C GLY A 204 23.42 15.57 -1.21
N GLU A 205 22.96 15.07 -0.07
CA GLU A 205 23.47 15.42 1.24
C GLU A 205 24.08 14.22 1.97
N PHE A 206 25.32 14.32 2.45
CA PHE A 206 25.96 13.25 3.22
C PHE A 206 25.50 13.20 4.69
N LEU A 207 24.77 14.18 5.15
CA LEU A 207 24.21 14.32 6.49
C LEU A 207 22.76 14.85 6.40
N PRO A 208 21.88 14.42 7.29
CA PRO A 208 22.06 13.35 8.28
C PRO A 208 22.26 11.98 7.65
N SER A 209 22.91 11.07 8.38
CA SER A 209 23.21 9.71 7.92
C SER A 209 23.01 8.67 9.04
N TYR A 210 22.82 7.43 8.64
CA TYR A 210 22.86 6.27 9.54
C TYR A 210 24.10 5.46 9.23
N ASN A 211 24.94 5.33 10.20
CA ASN A 211 26.26 4.74 10.13
C ASN A 211 26.33 3.46 10.97
N ARG A 212 27.39 2.68 10.82
CA ARG A 212 27.67 1.54 11.69
C ARG A 212 28.00 2.04 13.10
N ASP A 213 27.38 1.47 14.11
CA ASP A 213 27.79 1.65 15.49
C ASP A 213 29.00 0.77 15.78
N ALA A 214 30.17 1.38 15.89
CA ALA A 214 31.43 0.70 16.19
C ALA A 214 31.50 0.17 17.63
N THR A 215 30.62 0.63 18.52
CA THR A 215 30.58 0.22 19.94
C THR A 215 29.67 -0.98 20.18
N ALA A 216 28.89 -1.40 19.17
CA ALA A 216 28.01 -2.54 19.31
C ALA A 216 28.79 -3.84 19.47
N GLU A 217 28.54 -4.56 20.53
CA GLU A 217 29.21 -5.84 20.84
C GLU A 217 28.67 -7.00 19.97
N GLU A 218 27.37 -6.92 19.60
CA GLU A 218 26.70 -7.95 18.80
C GLU A 218 25.81 -7.34 17.69
N GLY A 219 25.77 -8.05 16.56
CA GLY A 219 24.90 -7.71 15.43
C GLY A 219 25.33 -6.45 14.67
N LEU A 220 24.54 -6.10 13.68
CA LEU A 220 24.72 -4.87 12.91
C LEU A 220 23.82 -3.78 13.50
N LYS A 221 24.43 -2.78 14.13
CA LYS A 221 23.73 -1.65 14.75
C LYS A 221 23.98 -0.36 13.96
N LEU A 222 22.94 0.47 13.95
CA LEU A 222 22.96 1.79 13.36
C LEU A 222 23.25 2.85 14.44
N THR A 223 23.92 3.91 14.05
CA THR A 223 24.01 5.16 14.81
C THR A 223 23.60 6.32 13.92
N TYR A 224 22.82 7.26 14.47
CA TYR A 224 22.37 8.45 13.75
C TYR A 224 23.43 9.54 13.84
N ARG A 225 23.89 10.02 12.70
CA ARG A 225 24.94 11.03 12.56
C ARG A 225 24.39 12.29 11.93
N THR A 226 24.54 13.41 12.62
CA THR A 226 24.01 14.73 12.22
C THR A 226 25.08 15.78 11.93
N SER A 227 26.34 15.53 12.34
CA SER A 227 27.45 16.47 12.12
C SER A 227 28.74 15.77 11.70
N GLY A 228 29.64 16.54 11.08
CA GLY A 228 30.95 16.05 10.65
C GLY A 228 31.88 15.62 11.77
N ASP A 229 31.65 16.10 13.00
CA ASP A 229 32.48 15.78 14.16
C ASP A 229 32.18 14.40 14.76
N GLN A 230 31.05 13.79 14.39
CA GLN A 230 30.70 12.44 14.82
C GLN A 230 31.40 11.38 13.94
N PRO A 231 31.69 10.18 14.50
CA PRO A 231 32.32 9.09 13.74
C PRO A 231 31.57 8.74 12.47
N ASP A 232 32.30 8.50 11.37
CA ASP A 232 31.78 8.11 10.07
C ASP A 232 32.05 6.62 9.77
N GLU A 233 31.70 5.76 10.71
CA GLU A 233 31.89 4.32 10.58
C GLU A 233 30.93 3.74 9.52
N GLN A 234 31.38 2.75 8.76
CA GLN A 234 30.66 2.17 7.64
C GLN A 234 30.48 0.66 7.83
N PHE A 235 29.44 0.12 7.20
CA PHE A 235 29.26 -1.32 7.09
C PHE A 235 30.17 -1.87 6.00
N THR A 236 30.66 -3.09 6.15
CA THR A 236 31.56 -3.71 5.17
C THR A 236 30.91 -4.95 4.56
N ILE A 237 30.96 -5.05 3.25
CA ILE A 237 30.62 -6.25 2.46
C ILE A 237 31.92 -6.94 2.07
N SER A 238 32.13 -8.15 2.57
CA SER A 238 33.32 -8.97 2.29
C SER A 238 33.17 -9.90 1.11
N LYS A 239 31.94 -10.13 0.64
CA LYS A 239 31.61 -11.00 -0.49
C LYS A 239 30.62 -10.31 -1.40
N GLU A 240 30.96 -10.20 -2.68
CA GLU A 240 30.01 -9.76 -3.71
C GLU A 240 28.90 -10.80 -3.86
N ALA A 241 27.65 -10.39 -3.60
CA ALA A 241 26.47 -11.23 -3.70
C ALA A 241 25.20 -10.36 -3.75
N THR A 242 24.06 -10.99 -3.97
CA THR A 242 22.75 -10.34 -3.79
C THR A 242 22.38 -10.38 -2.31
N TYR A 243 21.95 -9.24 -1.78
CA TYR A 243 21.57 -9.06 -0.38
C TYR A 243 20.17 -8.47 -0.25
N ILE A 244 19.46 -8.96 0.75
CA ILE A 244 18.31 -8.25 1.31
C ILE A 244 18.85 -7.40 2.48
N VAL A 245 18.74 -6.09 2.34
CA VAL A 245 19.16 -5.09 3.32
C VAL A 245 17.91 -4.54 4.01
N LYS A 246 17.78 -4.76 5.33
CA LYS A 246 16.66 -4.23 6.12
C LYS A 246 17.21 -3.35 7.23
N ALA A 247 16.83 -2.06 7.18
CA ALA A 247 17.19 -1.07 8.21
C ALA A 247 15.95 -0.73 9.04
N ASN A 248 16.06 -0.85 10.36
CA ASN A 248 15.05 -0.38 11.30
C ASN A 248 15.65 0.78 12.10
N LEU A 249 15.23 1.99 11.78
CA LEU A 249 15.73 3.23 12.38
C LEU A 249 15.21 3.46 13.80
N LEU A 250 14.07 2.83 14.15
CA LEU A 250 13.49 2.94 15.49
C LEU A 250 14.22 2.07 16.51
N ASP A 251 14.73 0.91 16.07
CA ASP A 251 15.52 0.00 16.91
C ASP A 251 17.03 0.12 16.66
N LEU A 252 17.40 0.99 15.71
CA LEU A 252 18.79 1.20 15.27
C LEU A 252 19.46 -0.14 14.90
N THR A 253 18.79 -0.96 14.09
CA THR A 253 19.29 -2.26 13.67
C THR A 253 19.36 -2.36 12.16
N LEU A 254 20.37 -3.11 11.69
CA LEU A 254 20.53 -3.49 10.30
C LEU A 254 20.56 -5.01 10.20
N THR A 255 19.82 -5.55 9.23
CA THR A 255 19.92 -6.96 8.85
C THR A 255 20.43 -7.04 7.41
N LEU A 256 21.47 -7.84 7.20
CA LEU A 256 22.00 -8.20 5.89
C LEU A 256 21.82 -9.69 5.71
N THR A 257 20.99 -10.08 4.76
CA THR A 257 20.79 -11.49 4.42
C THR A 257 21.30 -11.72 3.02
N GLU A 258 22.38 -12.51 2.89
CA GLU A 258 22.79 -12.99 1.57
C GLU A 258 21.69 -13.91 1.03
N THR A 259 21.29 -13.70 -0.20
CA THR A 259 20.31 -14.53 -0.89
C THR A 259 20.89 -14.98 -2.22
N GLU A 260 20.37 -16.06 -2.77
CA GLU A 260 20.67 -16.42 -4.15
C GLU A 260 20.29 -15.24 -5.05
N ASP A 261 20.96 -15.10 -6.17
CA ASP A 261 20.72 -14.00 -7.10
C ASP A 261 19.22 -13.96 -7.45
N ILE A 262 18.52 -12.96 -6.88
CA ILE A 262 17.11 -12.73 -7.12
C ILE A 262 16.88 -11.73 -8.25
N GLY A 263 17.88 -11.56 -9.14
CA GLY A 263 17.65 -10.95 -10.44
C GLY A 263 16.55 -11.71 -11.18
N TRP A 264 15.92 -11.04 -12.11
CA TRP A 264 14.97 -11.68 -13.01
C TRP A 264 15.62 -12.90 -13.63
N ARG A 265 14.96 -14.05 -13.52
CA ARG A 265 15.45 -15.29 -14.15
C ARG A 265 15.63 -15.11 -15.67
N TYR A 266 14.75 -14.28 -16.27
CA TYR A 266 14.81 -13.90 -17.66
C TYR A 266 14.64 -12.39 -17.83
N GLU A 267 15.51 -11.76 -18.60
CA GLU A 267 15.41 -10.33 -18.90
C GLU A 267 14.27 -10.01 -19.86
N GLU A 268 13.97 -10.94 -20.76
CA GLU A 268 12.87 -10.87 -21.73
C GLU A 268 12.10 -12.20 -21.72
N PHE A 269 10.82 -12.13 -21.99
CA PHE A 269 9.95 -13.29 -22.05
C PHE A 269 8.90 -13.08 -23.12
N PHE A 270 8.57 -14.14 -23.88
CA PHE A 270 7.78 -14.03 -25.08
C PHE A 270 6.65 -15.07 -25.12
N ILE A 271 5.51 -14.68 -25.70
CA ILE A 271 4.50 -15.60 -26.21
C ILE A 271 4.74 -15.81 -27.70
N VAL A 272 4.61 -17.05 -28.16
CA VAL A 272 4.81 -17.41 -29.55
C VAL A 272 3.79 -18.49 -29.95
N GLY A 273 3.07 -18.28 -31.03
CA GLY A 273 2.01 -19.16 -31.47
C GLY A 273 1.43 -18.82 -32.83
N SER A 274 0.41 -19.56 -33.25
CA SER A 274 -0.25 -19.39 -34.53
C SER A 274 -0.83 -17.98 -34.74
N PHE A 275 -1.17 -17.27 -33.64
CA PHE A 275 -1.79 -15.95 -33.66
C PHE A 275 -0.81 -14.79 -33.40
N THR A 276 0.47 -15.07 -33.12
CA THR A 276 1.47 -14.04 -32.82
C THR A 276 2.24 -13.62 -34.09
N GLY A 277 2.61 -12.35 -34.16
CA GLY A 277 3.24 -11.74 -35.31
C GLY A 277 2.32 -11.70 -36.55
N ASN A 278 2.83 -11.16 -37.65
CA ASN A 278 2.00 -10.94 -38.86
C ASN A 278 1.55 -12.23 -39.54
N ASN A 279 2.38 -13.27 -39.51
CA ASN A 279 2.12 -14.55 -40.23
C ASN A 279 1.96 -15.76 -39.30
N GLY A 280 1.83 -15.54 -38.00
CA GLY A 280 1.90 -16.56 -36.97
C GLY A 280 3.32 -16.92 -36.58
N TRP A 281 3.50 -17.42 -35.37
CA TRP A 281 4.76 -17.87 -34.78
C TRP A 281 5.83 -16.80 -34.66
N GLY A 282 5.45 -15.49 -34.63
CA GLY A 282 6.32 -14.40 -34.24
C GLY A 282 6.43 -14.34 -32.69
N PHE A 283 7.56 -13.88 -32.20
CA PHE A 283 7.76 -13.67 -30.77
C PHE A 283 7.19 -12.32 -30.37
N GLU A 284 6.23 -12.31 -29.44
CA GLU A 284 5.66 -11.10 -28.87
C GLU A 284 6.06 -11.00 -27.39
N ALA A 285 6.71 -9.90 -27.01
CA ALA A 285 7.23 -9.72 -25.67
C ALA A 285 6.08 -9.55 -24.64
N LEU A 286 6.26 -10.17 -23.48
CA LEU A 286 5.48 -9.90 -22.29
C LEU A 286 6.13 -8.78 -21.49
N SER A 287 5.33 -8.00 -20.78
CA SER A 287 5.80 -6.97 -19.85
C SER A 287 6.21 -7.60 -18.53
N LYS A 288 7.29 -7.15 -17.93
CA LYS A 288 7.67 -7.50 -16.55
C LYS A 288 6.65 -6.91 -15.59
N ASP A 289 6.26 -7.70 -14.59
CA ASP A 289 5.45 -7.20 -13.49
C ASP A 289 6.26 -6.23 -12.61
N ALA A 290 5.60 -5.25 -12.05
CA ALA A 290 6.26 -4.19 -11.30
C ALA A 290 6.53 -4.55 -9.83
N VAL A 291 5.81 -5.53 -9.28
CA VAL A 291 5.84 -5.85 -7.84
C VAL A 291 6.17 -7.31 -7.56
N GLN A 292 6.00 -8.19 -8.54
CA GLN A 292 6.36 -9.60 -8.45
C GLN A 292 7.49 -9.92 -9.43
N MET A 293 8.67 -10.21 -8.90
CA MET A 293 9.80 -10.68 -9.71
C MET A 293 9.46 -12.02 -10.40
N ASP A 294 10.03 -12.25 -11.57
CA ASP A 294 9.79 -13.43 -12.41
C ASP A 294 8.34 -13.63 -12.89
N LEU A 295 7.49 -12.63 -12.71
CA LEU A 295 6.15 -12.59 -13.26
C LEU A 295 6.12 -11.68 -14.50
N PHE A 296 5.58 -12.23 -15.59
CA PHE A 296 5.39 -11.50 -16.85
C PHE A 296 3.91 -11.49 -17.19
N HIS A 297 3.42 -10.42 -17.81
CA HIS A 297 2.04 -10.31 -18.22
C HIS A 297 1.89 -9.80 -19.67
N TYR A 298 0.77 -10.18 -20.28
CA TYR A 298 0.45 -9.83 -21.65
C TYR A 298 -1.07 -9.65 -21.78
N GLY A 299 -1.47 -8.65 -22.54
CA GLY A 299 -2.87 -8.38 -22.82
C GLY A 299 -3.11 -8.12 -24.29
N ALA A 300 -3.96 -8.94 -24.93
CA ALA A 300 -4.29 -8.77 -26.34
C ALA A 300 -5.67 -9.34 -26.69
N VAL A 301 -6.24 -8.88 -27.82
CA VAL A 301 -7.32 -9.57 -28.50
C VAL A 301 -6.69 -10.68 -29.35
N ILE A 302 -6.99 -11.93 -29.01
CA ILE A 302 -6.39 -13.10 -29.67
C ILE A 302 -7.23 -13.48 -30.89
N PRO A 303 -6.75 -13.26 -32.11
CA PRO A 303 -7.45 -13.67 -33.32
C PRO A 303 -7.40 -15.20 -33.51
N TRP A 304 -8.41 -15.77 -34.15
CA TRP A 304 -8.31 -17.14 -34.62
C TRP A 304 -7.31 -17.22 -35.77
N LYS A 305 -6.38 -18.11 -35.63
CA LYS A 305 -5.46 -18.57 -36.70
C LYS A 305 -5.43 -20.10 -36.67
N ALA A 306 -5.05 -20.69 -37.77
CA ALA A 306 -4.98 -22.16 -37.91
C ALA A 306 -4.34 -22.78 -36.65
N ASP A 307 -4.99 -23.83 -36.13
CA ASP A 307 -4.60 -24.65 -35.00
C ASP A 307 -4.74 -24.01 -33.61
N GLY A 308 -4.74 -22.67 -33.45
CA GLY A 308 -4.84 -21.98 -32.17
C GLY A 308 -3.75 -22.31 -31.16
N GLU A 309 -2.61 -22.82 -31.63
CA GLU A 309 -1.52 -23.29 -30.79
C GLU A 309 -0.59 -22.13 -30.33
N PHE A 310 -0.09 -22.22 -29.11
CA PHE A 310 0.90 -21.29 -28.58
C PHE A 310 1.77 -21.94 -27.49
N LYS A 311 2.90 -21.32 -27.21
CA LYS A 311 3.85 -21.62 -26.14
C LYS A 311 4.59 -20.35 -25.73
N PHE A 312 5.47 -20.44 -24.75
CA PHE A 312 6.27 -19.31 -24.30
C PHE A 312 7.76 -19.59 -24.45
N ALA A 313 8.56 -18.53 -24.45
CA ALA A 313 10.01 -18.64 -24.61
C ALA A 313 10.74 -17.52 -23.85
N SER A 314 11.94 -17.83 -23.40
CA SER A 314 12.88 -16.84 -22.86
C SER A 314 13.87 -16.32 -23.90
N VAL A 315 13.72 -16.72 -25.15
CA VAL A 315 14.56 -16.34 -26.31
C VAL A 315 13.71 -16.16 -27.54
N THR A 316 14.24 -15.56 -28.58
CA THR A 316 13.60 -15.38 -29.90
C THR A 316 14.19 -16.30 -30.98
N ASP A 317 14.71 -17.46 -30.58
CA ASP A 317 15.35 -18.43 -31.48
C ASP A 317 14.77 -19.85 -31.27
N PHE A 318 14.10 -20.39 -32.28
CA PHE A 318 13.53 -21.73 -32.26
C PHE A 318 14.58 -22.85 -32.17
N GLY A 319 15.85 -22.56 -32.48
CA GLY A 319 16.95 -23.51 -32.34
C GLY A 319 17.33 -23.86 -30.91
N GLN A 320 16.84 -23.08 -29.94
CA GLN A 320 17.11 -23.26 -28.50
C GLN A 320 15.93 -23.93 -27.79
N ALA A 321 15.68 -25.21 -28.08
CA ALA A 321 14.50 -25.96 -27.60
C ALA A 321 14.34 -25.91 -26.07
N ASP A 322 15.44 -25.92 -25.32
CA ASP A 322 15.44 -25.92 -23.85
C ASP A 322 15.03 -24.54 -23.24
N ALA A 323 14.90 -23.51 -24.06
CA ALA A 323 14.46 -22.17 -23.63
C ALA A 323 12.95 -21.94 -23.80
N PHE A 324 12.21 -22.96 -24.23
CA PHE A 324 10.75 -22.89 -24.41
C PHE A 324 10.01 -23.51 -23.21
N PHE A 325 8.89 -22.90 -22.90
CA PHE A 325 7.96 -23.33 -21.86
C PHE A 325 6.71 -23.91 -22.51
N HIS A 326 6.34 -25.10 -22.06
CA HIS A 326 5.30 -25.93 -22.62
C HIS A 326 4.27 -26.32 -21.56
N PRO A 327 3.02 -26.66 -21.94
CA PRO A 327 2.15 -27.39 -21.04
C PRO A 327 2.66 -28.82 -20.84
N THR A 328 2.31 -29.43 -19.73
CA THR A 328 2.72 -30.82 -19.40
C THR A 328 2.13 -31.90 -20.32
N VAL A 329 1.11 -31.55 -21.09
CA VAL A 329 0.46 -32.45 -22.05
C VAL A 329 0.23 -31.76 -23.38
N ALA A 330 0.29 -32.49 -24.48
CA ALA A 330 0.01 -31.98 -25.83
C ALA A 330 -1.42 -31.45 -25.95
N ASN A 331 -1.59 -30.35 -26.67
CA ASN A 331 -2.88 -29.70 -26.93
C ASN A 331 -3.66 -29.37 -25.64
N ALA A 332 -2.96 -28.99 -24.58
CA ALA A 332 -3.59 -28.57 -23.35
C ALA A 332 -4.48 -27.34 -23.59
N PRO A 333 -5.66 -27.25 -22.97
CA PRO A 333 -6.49 -26.06 -23.10
C PRO A 333 -5.72 -24.83 -22.56
N TYR A 334 -6.00 -23.65 -23.11
CA TYR A 334 -5.38 -22.39 -22.67
C TYR A 334 -5.56 -22.11 -21.16
N THR A 335 -6.52 -22.74 -20.51
CA THR A 335 -6.77 -22.66 -19.07
C THR A 335 -5.84 -23.56 -18.24
N SER A 336 -5.02 -24.40 -18.86
CA SER A 336 -4.05 -25.24 -18.13
C SER A 336 -2.94 -24.39 -17.57
N THR A 337 -2.75 -24.46 -16.24
CA THR A 337 -1.76 -23.67 -15.50
C THR A 337 -0.40 -24.37 -15.36
N SER A 338 -0.35 -25.68 -15.67
CA SER A 338 0.87 -26.50 -15.50
C SER A 338 1.87 -26.23 -16.62
N VAL A 339 3.13 -26.02 -16.22
CA VAL A 339 4.21 -25.62 -17.11
C VAL A 339 5.41 -26.54 -16.95
N VAL A 340 6.10 -26.81 -18.03
CA VAL A 340 7.41 -27.48 -18.08
C VAL A 340 8.36 -26.67 -18.96
N LEU A 341 9.60 -26.54 -18.53
CA LEU A 341 10.66 -25.91 -19.32
C LEU A 341 11.41 -26.98 -20.12
N GLY A 342 11.52 -26.78 -21.43
CA GLY A 342 12.12 -27.75 -22.33
C GLY A 342 11.29 -29.03 -22.52
N GLY A 343 11.91 -30.09 -23.02
CA GLY A 343 11.24 -31.39 -23.26
C GLY A 343 10.47 -31.44 -24.57
N ASP A 344 9.33 -32.14 -24.55
CA ASP A 344 8.47 -32.29 -25.72
C ASP A 344 7.85 -30.98 -26.15
N ASP A 345 7.76 -30.72 -27.44
CA ASP A 345 7.22 -29.48 -28.02
C ASP A 345 5.67 -29.41 -27.91
N ASN A 346 5.16 -29.65 -26.70
CA ASN A 346 3.76 -29.52 -26.39
C ASN A 346 3.31 -28.05 -26.48
N LYS A 347 2.04 -27.83 -26.80
CA LYS A 347 1.47 -26.49 -26.96
C LYS A 347 0.16 -26.37 -26.22
N TRP A 348 -0.11 -25.18 -25.67
CA TRP A 348 -1.48 -24.81 -25.33
C TRP A 348 -2.28 -24.59 -26.60
N GLN A 349 -3.56 -24.85 -26.55
CA GLN A 349 -4.45 -24.73 -27.69
C GLN A 349 -5.71 -23.93 -27.31
N MET A 350 -6.08 -23.01 -28.18
CA MET A 350 -7.36 -22.31 -28.17
C MET A 350 -8.23 -22.83 -29.33
N LYS A 351 -9.51 -22.98 -29.07
CA LYS A 351 -10.51 -23.28 -30.09
C LYS A 351 -10.96 -22.00 -30.79
N GLU A 352 -11.45 -22.11 -32.02
CA GLU A 352 -11.99 -20.99 -32.79
C GLU A 352 -13.03 -20.17 -32.01
N ALA A 353 -13.95 -20.83 -31.32
CA ALA A 353 -14.97 -20.16 -30.50
C ALA A 353 -14.43 -19.41 -29.26
N GLU A 354 -13.21 -19.67 -28.87
CA GLU A 354 -12.52 -19.02 -27.77
C GLU A 354 -11.76 -17.77 -28.24
N CYS A 355 -11.47 -17.65 -29.53
CA CYS A 355 -10.75 -16.51 -30.11
C CYS A 355 -11.66 -15.31 -30.44
N GLY A 356 -11.07 -14.21 -30.93
CA GLY A 356 -11.77 -12.97 -31.23
C GLY A 356 -12.14 -12.16 -29.98
N LYS A 357 -11.62 -12.52 -28.81
CA LYS A 357 -11.88 -11.90 -27.51
C LYS A 357 -10.57 -11.39 -26.90
N PRO A 358 -10.62 -10.39 -26.00
CA PRO A 358 -9.47 -9.96 -25.24
C PRO A 358 -9.14 -10.98 -24.14
N TYR A 359 -7.85 -11.21 -23.96
CA TYR A 359 -7.29 -12.07 -22.93
C TYR A 359 -6.21 -11.32 -22.16
N LYS A 360 -6.07 -11.67 -20.87
CA LYS A 360 -4.90 -11.36 -20.06
C LYS A 360 -4.18 -12.67 -19.72
N VAL A 361 -2.86 -12.60 -19.76
CA VAL A 361 -1.96 -13.70 -19.46
C VAL A 361 -0.98 -13.24 -18.39
N TRP A 362 -0.79 -14.06 -17.38
CA TRP A 362 0.28 -13.94 -16.40
C TRP A 362 1.12 -15.20 -16.44
N PHE A 363 2.41 -15.05 -16.51
CA PHE A 363 3.34 -16.17 -16.55
C PHE A 363 4.42 -15.99 -15.49
N TYR A 364 4.42 -16.85 -14.48
CA TYR A 364 5.43 -16.87 -13.43
C TYR A 364 6.53 -17.84 -13.80
N THR A 365 7.79 -17.35 -13.88
CA THR A 365 8.97 -18.10 -14.32
C THR A 365 9.86 -18.56 -13.18
N GLY A 366 9.49 -18.32 -11.91
CA GLY A 366 10.27 -18.73 -10.73
C GLY A 366 10.62 -20.21 -10.76
N LYS A 367 11.91 -20.54 -10.59
CA LYS A 367 12.46 -21.88 -10.78
C LYS A 367 11.76 -22.95 -9.94
N GLY A 368 11.22 -23.95 -10.61
CA GLY A 368 10.47 -25.07 -9.99
C GLY A 368 9.06 -24.70 -9.52
N LYS A 369 8.59 -23.49 -9.84
CA LYS A 369 7.25 -22.98 -9.53
C LYS A 369 6.59 -22.35 -10.75
N GLU A 370 7.09 -22.66 -11.94
CA GLU A 370 6.60 -22.10 -13.19
C GLU A 370 5.10 -22.34 -13.33
N LYS A 371 4.36 -21.30 -13.66
CA LYS A 371 2.90 -21.34 -13.73
C LYS A 371 2.38 -20.31 -14.76
N MET A 372 1.36 -20.70 -15.53
CA MET A 372 0.67 -19.82 -16.45
C MET A 372 -0.78 -19.63 -15.99
N LEU A 373 -1.28 -18.42 -16.05
CA LEU A 373 -2.70 -18.08 -15.93
C LEU A 373 -3.11 -17.29 -17.16
N MET A 374 -4.02 -17.82 -17.95
CA MET A 374 -4.61 -17.12 -19.08
C MET A 374 -6.13 -17.17 -18.96
N ARG A 375 -6.77 -15.99 -19.06
CA ARG A 375 -8.23 -15.90 -18.97
C ARG A 375 -8.80 -14.79 -19.84
N PRO A 376 -10.07 -14.91 -20.29
CA PRO A 376 -10.75 -13.82 -20.95
C PRO A 376 -10.78 -12.58 -20.08
N PHE A 377 -10.58 -11.43 -20.67
CA PHE A 377 -10.70 -10.13 -20.02
C PHE A 377 -12.02 -9.47 -20.41
N THR A 378 -12.84 -9.14 -19.42
CA THR A 378 -14.03 -8.31 -19.63
C THR A 378 -13.64 -6.84 -19.38
N PRO A 379 -13.62 -5.97 -20.41
CA PRO A 379 -13.27 -4.59 -20.22
C PRO A 379 -14.24 -3.89 -19.26
N TYR A 380 -13.70 -3.10 -18.36
CA TYR A 380 -14.51 -2.23 -17.49
C TYR A 380 -15.24 -1.18 -18.32
N GLU A 381 -16.49 -0.91 -17.95
CA GLU A 381 -17.32 0.10 -18.64
C GLU A 381 -17.01 1.52 -18.16
N GLY A 382 -16.36 1.68 -17.01
CA GLY A 382 -15.92 2.95 -16.46
C GLY A 382 -14.61 2.83 -15.70
N LEU A 383 -13.76 3.84 -15.83
CA LEU A 383 -12.57 4.04 -15.02
C LEU A 383 -12.65 5.41 -14.36
N TYR A 384 -12.15 5.52 -13.13
CA TYR A 384 -12.37 6.69 -12.28
C TYR A 384 -11.10 7.12 -11.60
N LEU A 385 -10.72 8.40 -11.74
CA LEU A 385 -9.59 8.97 -10.99
C LEU A 385 -10.02 9.24 -9.55
N VAL A 386 -9.21 8.81 -8.60
CA VAL A 386 -9.41 9.06 -7.18
C VAL A 386 -8.07 9.39 -6.52
N GLY A 387 -8.08 10.33 -5.60
CA GLY A 387 -6.89 10.77 -4.90
C GLY A 387 -6.83 12.27 -4.69
N GLU A 388 -5.98 12.72 -3.80
CA GLU A 388 -5.81 14.11 -3.43
C GLU A 388 -5.61 15.04 -4.64
N ALA A 389 -4.84 14.58 -5.65
CA ALA A 389 -4.57 15.34 -6.86
C ALA A 389 -5.80 15.53 -7.76
N THR A 390 -6.83 14.71 -7.62
CA THR A 390 -7.98 14.67 -8.51
C THR A 390 -9.06 15.70 -8.12
N PRO A 391 -9.98 16.08 -9.03
CA PRO A 391 -11.03 17.04 -8.71
C PRO A 391 -11.87 16.71 -7.48
N ASN A 392 -12.21 15.42 -7.29
CA ASN A 392 -13.11 14.95 -6.23
C ASN A 392 -12.38 14.32 -5.04
N GLY A 393 -11.04 14.35 -5.02
CA GLY A 393 -10.24 13.86 -3.89
C GLY A 393 -10.39 12.35 -3.64
N TRP A 394 -10.32 11.95 -2.37
CA TRP A 394 -10.45 10.56 -1.93
C TRP A 394 -11.89 10.08 -1.76
N ASP A 395 -12.86 10.73 -2.40
CA ASP A 395 -14.27 10.30 -2.41
C ASP A 395 -14.51 9.28 -3.53
N LEU A 396 -14.44 8.00 -3.20
CA LEU A 396 -14.61 6.91 -4.18
C LEU A 396 -16.02 6.91 -4.79
N GLY A 397 -17.06 7.23 -4.03
CA GLY A 397 -18.45 7.31 -4.50
C GLY A 397 -18.64 8.39 -5.56
N ASN A 398 -17.87 9.48 -5.47
CA ASN A 398 -17.84 10.60 -6.43
C ASN A 398 -16.56 10.64 -7.27
N ALA A 399 -15.80 9.55 -7.35
CA ALA A 399 -14.56 9.51 -8.11
C ALA A 399 -14.74 10.07 -9.54
N THR A 400 -13.74 10.81 -10.01
CA THR A 400 -13.80 11.56 -11.27
C THR A 400 -13.82 10.61 -12.47
N PRO A 401 -14.88 10.58 -13.29
CA PRO A 401 -14.97 9.63 -14.39
C PRO A 401 -14.01 9.99 -15.53
N MET A 402 -13.42 8.95 -16.12
CA MET A 402 -12.70 9.06 -17.39
C MET A 402 -13.66 8.81 -18.57
N THR A 403 -13.31 9.30 -19.74
CA THR A 403 -14.07 9.11 -20.97
C THR A 403 -13.57 7.87 -21.72
N LYS A 404 -14.45 6.91 -21.96
CA LYS A 404 -14.17 5.73 -22.80
C LYS A 404 -14.01 6.16 -24.25
N SER A 405 -13.00 5.65 -24.93
CA SER A 405 -12.79 5.91 -26.36
C SER A 405 -13.94 5.30 -27.20
N ALA A 406 -14.37 6.02 -28.22
CA ALA A 406 -15.32 5.50 -29.20
C ALA A 406 -14.72 4.41 -30.10
N ASP A 407 -13.40 4.46 -30.33
CA ASP A 407 -12.67 3.58 -31.25
C ASP A 407 -12.15 2.29 -30.58
N SER A 408 -12.08 2.27 -29.25
CA SER A 408 -11.54 1.14 -28.50
C SER A 408 -12.18 0.99 -27.12
N PRO A 409 -12.74 -0.19 -26.79
CA PRO A 409 -13.30 -0.45 -25.47
C PRO A 409 -12.23 -0.51 -24.37
N TYR A 410 -10.96 -0.53 -24.73
CA TYR A 410 -9.85 -0.66 -23.78
C TYR A 410 -9.24 0.66 -23.36
N ILE A 411 -9.47 1.73 -24.10
CA ILE A 411 -8.83 3.02 -23.91
C ILE A 411 -9.77 4.00 -23.22
N PHE A 412 -9.28 4.61 -22.14
CA PHE A 412 -9.94 5.71 -21.47
C PHE A 412 -9.04 6.95 -21.47
N THR A 413 -9.65 8.11 -21.55
CA THR A 413 -8.96 9.40 -21.51
C THR A 413 -9.61 10.32 -20.50
N TRP A 414 -8.81 11.22 -19.94
CA TRP A 414 -9.29 12.33 -19.13
C TRP A 414 -8.41 13.55 -19.37
N SER A 415 -9.02 14.73 -19.37
CA SER A 415 -8.30 16.00 -19.42
C SER A 415 -8.92 16.99 -18.45
N GLY A 416 -8.08 17.65 -17.68
CA GLY A 416 -8.52 18.60 -16.67
C GLY A 416 -7.39 19.06 -15.78
N THR A 417 -7.74 19.76 -14.70
CA THR A 417 -6.76 20.26 -13.73
C THR A 417 -6.52 19.22 -12.63
N LEU A 418 -5.27 18.86 -12.43
CA LEU A 418 -4.79 18.14 -11.25
C LEU A 418 -4.12 19.11 -10.27
N LYS A 419 -4.27 18.83 -8.99
CA LYS A 419 -3.50 19.43 -7.89
C LYS A 419 -2.23 18.61 -7.64
N THR A 420 -1.33 19.11 -6.83
CA THR A 420 -0.26 18.29 -6.26
C THR A 420 -0.84 17.24 -5.32
N GLY A 421 -0.22 16.08 -5.24
CA GLY A 421 -0.64 14.99 -4.35
C GLY A 421 -0.82 13.66 -5.08
N GLU A 422 -1.33 12.69 -4.36
CA GLU A 422 -1.46 11.31 -4.81
C GLU A 422 -2.74 11.05 -5.63
N MET A 423 -2.66 10.07 -6.54
CA MET A 423 -3.82 9.55 -7.27
C MET A 423 -3.63 8.09 -7.70
N LYS A 424 -4.73 7.40 -7.90
CA LYS A 424 -4.83 6.09 -8.54
C LYS A 424 -6.14 5.99 -9.33
N ILE A 425 -6.35 4.90 -10.06
CA ILE A 425 -7.53 4.72 -10.91
C ILE A 425 -8.33 3.53 -10.40
N SER A 426 -9.59 3.77 -10.06
CA SER A 426 -10.55 2.73 -9.69
C SER A 426 -11.29 2.19 -10.89
N CYS A 427 -11.59 0.89 -10.90
CA CYS A 427 -12.43 0.26 -11.90
C CYS A 427 -13.93 0.30 -11.55
N ASP A 428 -14.28 0.79 -10.37
CA ASP A 428 -15.66 0.97 -9.91
C ASP A 428 -15.81 2.17 -8.96
N LYS A 429 -17.03 2.38 -8.43
CA LYS A 429 -17.37 3.42 -7.46
C LYS A 429 -17.92 2.84 -6.16
N GLN A 430 -17.51 1.63 -5.81
CA GLN A 430 -17.97 1.01 -4.56
C GLN A 430 -17.42 1.75 -3.35
N SER A 431 -18.14 1.70 -2.25
CA SER A 431 -17.77 2.40 -1.01
C SER A 431 -16.60 1.75 -0.27
N ASP A 432 -16.22 0.54 -0.63
CA ASP A 432 -15.05 -0.14 -0.08
C ASP A 432 -13.83 0.00 -1.01
N TRP A 433 -12.66 -0.16 -0.46
CA TRP A 433 -11.37 -0.03 -1.16
C TRP A 433 -10.82 -1.39 -1.64
N ASN A 434 -11.63 -2.44 -1.62
CA ASN A 434 -11.25 -3.81 -1.94
C ASN A 434 -11.57 -4.21 -3.40
N GLY A 435 -11.95 -3.25 -4.24
CA GLY A 435 -12.21 -3.44 -5.65
C GLY A 435 -10.95 -3.59 -6.51
N ASP A 436 -11.15 -3.43 -7.82
CA ASP A 436 -10.10 -3.53 -8.82
C ASP A 436 -9.52 -2.15 -9.15
N TRP A 437 -8.21 -2.10 -9.35
CA TRP A 437 -7.46 -0.86 -9.49
C TRP A 437 -6.44 -0.92 -10.62
N PHE A 438 -6.16 0.25 -11.19
CA PHE A 438 -4.90 0.52 -11.87
C PHE A 438 -4.07 1.47 -11.02
N MET A 439 -2.89 1.02 -10.66
CA MET A 439 -1.95 1.69 -9.75
C MET A 439 -0.63 2.00 -10.43
N ALA A 440 0.17 2.87 -9.84
CA ALA A 440 1.55 3.06 -10.25
C ALA A 440 2.37 1.77 -10.02
N ASP A 441 3.45 1.60 -10.76
CA ASP A 441 4.37 0.47 -10.62
C ASP A 441 5.14 0.48 -9.29
N LYS A 442 5.18 1.62 -8.60
CA LYS A 442 5.77 1.78 -7.26
C LYS A 442 5.07 2.91 -6.50
N SER A 443 5.27 2.93 -5.17
CA SER A 443 4.73 3.99 -4.32
C SER A 443 5.29 5.36 -4.67
N ASN A 444 4.46 6.39 -4.57
CA ASN A 444 4.82 7.81 -4.76
C ASN A 444 5.51 8.12 -6.11
N LYS A 445 5.13 7.41 -7.16
CA LYS A 445 5.75 7.58 -8.49
C LYS A 445 5.34 8.91 -9.12
N ALA A 446 6.32 9.75 -9.43
CA ALA A 446 6.08 10.90 -10.30
C ALA A 446 5.80 10.40 -11.74
N PRO A 447 4.75 10.89 -12.43
CA PRO A 447 4.52 10.57 -13.83
C PRO A 447 5.71 10.97 -14.72
N THR A 448 6.06 10.10 -15.65
CA THR A 448 7.17 10.37 -16.58
C THR A 448 6.80 11.27 -17.75
N GLY A 449 5.50 11.44 -18.02
CA GLY A 449 5.00 12.09 -19.23
C GLY A 449 4.96 11.19 -20.46
N GLU A 450 5.60 10.03 -20.40
CA GLU A 450 5.61 9.01 -21.44
C GLU A 450 4.61 7.89 -21.15
N VAL A 451 4.58 6.87 -22.01
CA VAL A 451 3.80 5.65 -21.75
C VAL A 451 4.54 4.81 -20.73
N GLU A 452 3.86 4.48 -19.64
CA GLU A 452 4.42 3.70 -18.54
C GLU A 452 3.43 2.63 -18.08
N THR A 453 3.87 1.73 -17.21
CA THR A 453 3.04 0.66 -16.64
C THR A 453 1.93 1.23 -15.76
N ALA A 454 0.71 0.73 -15.96
CA ALA A 454 -0.40 0.88 -15.04
C ALA A 454 -0.69 -0.50 -14.43
N LEU A 455 -0.14 -0.77 -13.24
CA LEU A 455 -0.25 -2.04 -12.55
C LEU A 455 -1.72 -2.37 -12.26
N PHE A 456 -2.21 -3.46 -12.82
CA PHE A 456 -3.56 -3.95 -12.55
C PHE A 456 -3.58 -4.77 -11.24
N VAL A 457 -4.40 -4.36 -10.31
CA VAL A 457 -4.55 -4.99 -9.00
C VAL A 457 -6.01 -5.32 -8.74
N ALA A 458 -6.34 -6.60 -8.71
CA ALA A 458 -7.65 -7.09 -8.29
C ALA A 458 -7.54 -7.68 -6.88
N LYS A 459 -7.85 -6.86 -5.87
CA LYS A 459 -7.57 -7.17 -4.46
C LYS A 459 -8.28 -8.42 -3.94
N SER A 460 -9.45 -8.74 -4.48
CA SER A 460 -10.27 -9.88 -4.05
C SER A 460 -10.15 -11.10 -4.97
N ASP A 461 -9.28 -11.07 -5.98
CA ASP A 461 -9.10 -12.15 -6.94
C ASP A 461 -8.06 -13.16 -6.45
N ALA A 462 -8.53 -14.26 -5.85
CA ALA A 462 -7.66 -15.30 -5.31
C ALA A 462 -6.86 -16.05 -6.40
N GLU A 463 -7.40 -16.17 -7.62
CA GLU A 463 -6.69 -16.83 -8.72
C GLU A 463 -5.53 -15.96 -9.20
N LEU A 464 -5.76 -14.67 -9.41
CA LEU A 464 -4.71 -13.72 -9.74
C LEU A 464 -3.67 -13.61 -8.61
N SER A 465 -4.12 -13.51 -7.35
CA SER A 465 -3.22 -13.47 -6.18
C SER A 465 -2.28 -14.69 -6.12
N SER A 466 -2.71 -15.85 -6.63
CA SER A 466 -1.87 -17.05 -6.70
C SER A 466 -0.67 -16.92 -7.64
N MET A 467 -0.65 -15.93 -8.53
CA MET A 467 0.47 -15.60 -9.42
C MET A 467 1.52 -14.70 -8.76
N TYR A 468 1.25 -14.22 -7.54
CA TYR A 468 2.08 -13.28 -6.77
C TYR A 468 2.58 -13.94 -5.46
N PRO A 469 3.47 -14.95 -5.53
CA PRO A 469 3.90 -15.70 -4.35
C PRO A 469 4.64 -14.87 -3.30
N ASP A 470 5.26 -13.75 -3.71
CA ASP A 470 6.09 -12.90 -2.85
C ASP A 470 5.47 -11.52 -2.60
N ALA A 471 4.32 -11.21 -3.23
CA ALA A 471 3.60 -9.94 -3.07
C ALA A 471 2.14 -10.17 -2.65
N ASP A 472 1.65 -9.36 -1.71
CA ASP A 472 0.25 -9.36 -1.29
C ASP A 472 -0.54 -8.28 -2.05
N LEU A 473 -1.29 -8.70 -3.07
CA LEU A 473 -2.14 -7.79 -3.86
C LEU A 473 -3.19 -7.08 -3.00
N GLY A 474 -3.66 -7.70 -1.93
CA GLY A 474 -4.65 -7.13 -1.03
C GLY A 474 -4.16 -5.87 -0.33
N SER A 475 -2.87 -5.83 0.01
CA SER A 475 -2.23 -4.72 0.71
C SER A 475 -1.66 -3.66 -0.21
N LEU A 476 -1.55 -3.91 -1.52
CA LEU A 476 -0.97 -2.95 -2.47
C LEU A 476 -1.80 -1.65 -2.52
N ASP A 477 -1.08 -0.53 -2.44
CA ASP A 477 -1.67 0.81 -2.51
C ASP A 477 -0.73 1.82 -3.18
N ASN A 478 -0.08 1.40 -4.26
CA ASN A 478 0.80 2.25 -5.05
C ASN A 478 0.02 3.38 -5.72
N LYS A 479 0.62 4.58 -5.75
CA LYS A 479 -0.02 5.78 -6.27
C LYS A 479 0.93 6.58 -7.14
N TRP A 480 0.39 7.23 -8.17
CA TRP A 480 1.11 8.32 -8.81
C TRP A 480 1.07 9.55 -7.91
N ASN A 481 2.16 10.27 -7.84
CA ASN A 481 2.28 11.52 -7.09
C ASN A 481 2.49 12.69 -8.06
N ILE A 482 1.48 13.52 -8.23
CA ILE A 482 1.52 14.70 -9.08
C ILE A 482 2.34 15.78 -8.38
N GLN A 483 3.51 16.08 -8.94
CA GLN A 483 4.49 17.00 -8.36
C GLN A 483 4.10 18.47 -8.55
N GLU A 484 3.41 18.78 -9.63
CA GLU A 484 3.03 20.14 -10.00
C GLU A 484 1.56 20.22 -10.36
N ALA A 485 0.84 21.16 -9.78
CA ALA A 485 -0.55 21.44 -10.19
C ALA A 485 -0.59 22.00 -11.62
N GLY A 486 -1.65 21.69 -12.35
CA GLY A 486 -1.80 22.19 -13.72
C GLY A 486 -2.82 21.42 -14.53
N SER A 487 -2.89 21.73 -15.83
CA SER A 487 -3.71 20.99 -16.78
C SER A 487 -2.98 19.71 -17.20
N TYR A 488 -3.69 18.60 -17.17
CA TYR A 488 -3.13 17.27 -17.53
C TYR A 488 -4.06 16.55 -18.49
N ARG A 489 -3.43 15.72 -19.32
CA ARG A 489 -4.12 14.68 -20.09
C ARG A 489 -3.64 13.31 -19.63
N ILE A 490 -4.59 12.45 -19.32
CA ILE A 490 -4.35 11.05 -18.91
C ILE A 490 -4.96 10.16 -19.99
N THR A 491 -4.19 9.14 -20.43
CA THR A 491 -4.66 8.09 -21.33
C THR A 491 -4.24 6.75 -20.75
N ILE A 492 -5.18 5.81 -20.59
CA ILE A 492 -4.92 4.46 -20.09
C ILE A 492 -5.48 3.42 -21.07
N ASP A 493 -4.69 2.37 -21.31
CA ASP A 493 -5.13 1.13 -21.98
C ASP A 493 -5.26 0.03 -20.93
N GLN A 494 -6.50 -0.29 -20.56
CA GLN A 494 -6.79 -1.29 -19.51
C GLN A 494 -6.45 -2.74 -19.92
N LEU A 495 -6.34 -3.04 -21.22
CA LEU A 495 -5.97 -4.37 -21.69
C LEU A 495 -4.46 -4.55 -21.67
N LYS A 496 -3.71 -3.56 -22.12
CA LYS A 496 -2.23 -3.58 -22.15
C LYS A 496 -1.58 -3.14 -20.85
N GLU A 497 -2.38 -2.63 -19.88
CA GLU A 497 -1.89 -2.14 -18.59
C GLU A 497 -0.85 -1.04 -18.74
N THR A 498 -1.16 -0.07 -19.60
CA THR A 498 -0.29 1.08 -19.85
C THR A 498 -1.03 2.40 -19.66
N ILE A 499 -0.31 3.41 -19.22
CA ILE A 499 -0.84 4.75 -18.98
C ILE A 499 0.14 5.82 -19.46
N SER A 500 -0.37 6.97 -19.86
CA SER A 500 0.40 8.20 -19.96
C SER A 500 -0.29 9.32 -19.20
N ILE A 501 0.47 10.07 -18.40
CA ILE A 501 0.00 11.22 -17.61
C ILE A 501 0.85 12.41 -18.03
N VAL A 502 0.31 13.27 -18.90
CA VAL A 502 1.04 14.33 -19.55
C VAL A 502 0.53 15.69 -19.10
N LYS A 503 1.41 16.54 -18.59
CA LYS A 503 1.13 17.95 -18.31
C LYS A 503 1.00 18.70 -19.62
N GLN A 504 -0.05 19.50 -19.76
CA GLN A 504 -0.41 20.26 -20.97
C GLN A 504 0.16 21.68 -20.93
#